data_40878619826330464820abd6ab9b9e9b
#
_entry.id   40878619826330464820abd6ab9b9e9b
#
_cell.length_a   1.000
_cell.length_b   1.000
_cell.length_c   1.000
_cell.angle_alpha   90.00
_cell.angle_beta   90.00
_cell.angle_gamma   90.00
#
_symmetry.space_group_name_H-M   'P 1'
#
loop_
_entity.id
_entity.type
_entity.pdbx_description
1 polymer ?
#
loop_
_entity_poly.entity_id
_entity_poly.type
_entity_poly.pdbx_seq_one_letter_code
_entity_poly.pdbx_strand_id
1 'polypeptide(L)'
;MTTRRSFLQSTSLLAGSLAASGLSTSQASAAPAANARPNKLCFFTKHLQGLSFDDIAGLAAEMGVDGVESPIRPKGHIEPEKVEDELPRFIEALKKQNLEMTILTSGINEVSQEQRTESVLRTAAKLGVKRFRMLYYKYDLDKPIWAQLQEVKPRLKDLIQLCQEIGIQPLFQNHSGKDYFGAPIWDIYSLMQEYPAQQFSFCYDIYHATVEGGMQWPLSAALTADHWGAIYFKDFQWNGRKAEGCPLGQGQVSPDFAKLLLKRGYTGPISLHVEYLKGDAKDPAVLKQFREAHVRDFAVLKQWMGWA
;
A
#
# COMPACT_ATOMS: atom_id res chain seq x y z
N MET A 1 33.03 48.54 -17.19
CA MET A 1 32.84 49.64 -18.15
C MET A 1 31.54 49.45 -18.83
N THR A 2 30.63 50.39 -18.55
CA THR A 2 29.59 51.03 -19.41
C THR A 2 28.55 50.10 -20.02
N THR A 3 27.31 50.31 -19.81
CA THR A 3 26.23 51.29 -19.55
C THR A 3 25.05 51.00 -20.42
N ARG A 4 23.87 50.85 -19.81
CA ARG A 4 22.63 51.68 -19.91
C ARG A 4 21.95 51.82 -21.28
N ARG A 5 20.69 51.59 -21.33
CA ARG A 5 19.44 52.43 -21.29
C ARG A 5 18.46 51.99 -22.39
N SER A 6 17.28 51.60 -22.02
CA SER A 6 15.97 52.30 -22.08
C SER A 6 15.61 53.00 -23.37
N PHE A 7 14.43 52.66 -23.93
CA PHE A 7 13.53 53.68 -24.46
C PHE A 7 12.06 53.23 -24.40
N LEU A 8 11.26 54.14 -23.98
CA LEU A 8 9.81 54.16 -23.83
C LEU A 8 9.14 54.73 -25.07
N GLN A 9 7.82 54.55 -25.12
CA GLN A 9 6.72 55.41 -25.65
C GLN A 9 5.91 54.72 -26.75
N SER A 10 4.65 54.42 -26.48
CA SER A 10 3.41 55.23 -26.43
C SER A 10 2.80 55.57 -27.79
N THR A 11 1.56 55.17 -28.01
CA THR A 11 0.39 55.96 -28.41
C THR A 11 -0.75 55.04 -28.84
N SER A 12 -1.84 54.97 -28.17
CA SER A 12 -3.12 55.71 -28.19
C SER A 12 -4.12 55.36 -29.30
N LEU A 13 -5.30 54.89 -28.88
CA LEU A 13 -6.68 55.19 -29.28
C LEU A 13 -7.21 54.74 -30.64
N LEU A 14 -8.22 53.86 -30.64
CA LEU A 14 -9.57 54.29 -31.05
C LEU A 14 -10.66 53.28 -30.67
N ALA A 15 -11.77 53.78 -30.22
CA ALA A 15 -12.93 53.06 -29.73
C ALA A 15 -13.77 52.46 -30.87
N GLY A 16 -14.41 51.36 -30.57
CA GLY A 16 -15.45 50.76 -31.39
C GLY A 16 -16.35 49.91 -30.52
N SER A 17 -17.48 50.47 -30.08
CA SER A 17 -18.54 49.78 -29.35
C SER A 17 -19.31 48.84 -30.27
N LEU A 18 -19.39 47.58 -29.93
CA LEU A 18 -20.44 46.68 -30.42
C LEU A 18 -20.93 45.84 -29.24
N ALA A 19 -22.16 46.11 -28.86
CA ALA A 19 -22.93 45.33 -27.91
C ALA A 19 -23.17 43.91 -28.47
N ALA A 20 -22.78 42.89 -27.75
CA ALA A 20 -23.24 41.53 -27.98
C ALA A 20 -23.65 40.93 -26.64
N SER A 21 -24.87 40.52 -26.62
CA SER A 21 -25.68 39.94 -25.58
C SER A 21 -24.97 38.83 -24.81
N GLY A 22 -24.97 38.95 -23.50
CA GLY A 22 -24.38 37.97 -22.59
C GLY A 22 -25.13 36.65 -22.57
N LEU A 23 -24.40 35.59 -22.85
CA LEU A 23 -24.69 34.26 -22.35
C LEU A 23 -23.76 34.04 -21.13
N SER A 24 -24.33 34.24 -19.95
CA SER A 24 -23.68 33.90 -18.70
C SER A 24 -23.55 32.37 -18.63
N THR A 25 -22.41 31.84 -19.07
CA THR A 25 -22.01 30.48 -18.68
C THR A 25 -21.65 30.53 -17.20
N SER A 26 -22.54 30.01 -16.39
CA SER A 26 -22.28 29.66 -15.00
C SER A 26 -21.04 28.75 -14.97
N GLN A 27 -19.87 29.33 -14.70
CA GLN A 27 -18.71 28.53 -14.28
C GLN A 27 -19.07 27.90 -12.95
N ALA A 28 -19.38 26.61 -12.99
CA ALA A 28 -19.41 25.83 -11.79
C ALA A 28 -18.02 26.00 -11.12
N SER A 29 -18.00 26.70 -10.00
CA SER A 29 -16.84 26.81 -9.13
C SER A 29 -16.44 25.40 -8.75
N ALA A 30 -15.36 24.91 -9.33
CA ALA A 30 -14.75 23.68 -8.87
C ALA A 30 -14.44 23.88 -7.38
N ALA A 31 -15.00 23.03 -6.53
CA ALA A 31 -14.64 22.99 -5.12
C ALA A 31 -13.11 22.96 -5.01
N PRO A 32 -12.50 23.68 -4.04
CA PRO A 32 -11.05 23.64 -3.88
C PRO A 32 -10.62 22.19 -3.76
N ALA A 33 -9.68 21.78 -4.60
CA ALA A 33 -9.09 20.45 -4.54
C ALA A 33 -8.62 20.25 -3.10
N ALA A 34 -9.25 19.33 -2.38
CA ALA A 34 -8.81 18.91 -1.07
C ALA A 34 -7.30 18.63 -1.20
N ASN A 35 -6.49 19.11 -0.27
CA ASN A 35 -5.03 19.04 -0.28
C ASN A 35 -4.59 17.68 -0.80
N ALA A 36 -4.13 17.63 -2.05
CA ALA A 36 -3.79 16.38 -2.72
C ALA A 36 -2.61 15.75 -1.97
N ARG A 37 -2.90 14.71 -1.20
CA ARG A 37 -1.84 13.95 -0.53
C ARG A 37 -0.95 13.30 -1.58
N PRO A 38 0.38 13.27 -1.39
CA PRO A 38 1.30 12.66 -2.33
C PRO A 38 1.18 11.12 -2.36
N ASN A 39 0.65 10.55 -1.28
CA ASN A 39 0.55 9.10 -1.08
C ASN A 39 -0.82 8.58 -1.50
N LYS A 40 -0.85 7.46 -2.21
CA LYS A 40 -2.08 6.68 -2.38
C LYS A 40 -2.43 5.98 -1.08
N LEU A 41 -3.66 6.17 -0.62
CA LEU A 41 -4.18 5.54 0.58
C LEU A 41 -5.05 4.34 0.20
N CYS A 42 -4.79 3.21 0.80
CA CYS A 42 -5.59 2.00 0.65
C CYS A 42 -5.77 1.29 2.00
N PHE A 43 -6.53 0.23 2.02
CA PHE A 43 -6.66 -0.64 3.18
C PHE A 43 -6.69 -2.11 2.78
N PHE A 44 -6.33 -2.97 3.74
CA PHE A 44 -6.31 -4.41 3.53
C PHE A 44 -7.71 -5.01 3.71
N THR A 45 -8.25 -5.60 2.66
CA THR A 45 -9.64 -6.08 2.60
C THR A 45 -9.85 -7.50 3.12
N LYS A 46 -8.83 -8.12 3.72
CA LYS A 46 -8.86 -9.54 4.16
C LYS A 46 -10.11 -9.91 4.98
N HIS A 47 -10.57 -9.01 5.83
CA HIS A 47 -11.75 -9.25 6.69
C HIS A 47 -13.09 -9.06 5.98
N LEU A 48 -13.09 -8.58 4.73
CA LEU A 48 -14.29 -8.42 3.89
C LEU A 48 -14.55 -9.63 3.00
N GLN A 49 -13.91 -10.77 3.26
CA GLN A 49 -14.15 -12.00 2.52
C GLN A 49 -15.63 -12.40 2.60
N GLY A 50 -16.17 -12.82 1.45
CA GLY A 50 -17.57 -13.20 1.32
C GLY A 50 -18.49 -12.07 0.89
N LEU A 51 -18.05 -10.82 0.84
CA LEU A 51 -18.74 -9.73 0.16
C LEU A 51 -18.52 -9.82 -1.36
N SER A 52 -19.45 -9.27 -2.14
CA SER A 52 -19.25 -9.09 -3.58
C SER A 52 -18.15 -8.07 -3.87
N PHE A 53 -17.56 -8.10 -5.06
CA PHE A 53 -16.56 -7.12 -5.47
C PHE A 53 -17.14 -5.70 -5.54
N ASP A 54 -18.40 -5.55 -5.95
CA ASP A 54 -19.09 -4.26 -5.97
C ASP A 54 -19.30 -3.72 -4.54
N ASP A 55 -19.65 -4.57 -3.56
CA ASP A 55 -19.78 -4.16 -2.16
C ASP A 55 -18.45 -3.72 -1.57
N ILE A 56 -17.36 -4.45 -1.85
CA ILE A 56 -16.00 -4.07 -1.39
C ILE A 56 -15.60 -2.73 -2.02
N ALA A 57 -15.86 -2.55 -3.31
CA ALA A 57 -15.53 -1.30 -4.00
C ALA A 57 -16.37 -0.13 -3.48
N GLY A 58 -17.66 -0.34 -3.25
CA GLY A 58 -18.55 0.67 -2.65
C GLY A 58 -18.09 1.09 -1.26
N LEU A 59 -17.75 0.12 -0.39
CA LEU A 59 -17.23 0.39 0.94
C LEU A 59 -15.91 1.17 0.89
N ALA A 60 -15.00 0.83 -0.02
CA ALA A 60 -13.74 1.53 -0.20
C ALA A 60 -13.97 2.99 -0.66
N ALA A 61 -14.91 3.22 -1.58
CA ALA A 61 -15.29 4.55 -2.03
C ALA A 61 -15.85 5.41 -0.89
N GLU A 62 -16.71 4.84 -0.04
CA GLU A 62 -17.24 5.52 1.16
C GLU A 62 -16.14 5.92 2.15
N MET A 63 -15.06 5.17 2.25
CA MET A 63 -13.92 5.47 3.11
C MET A 63 -13.01 6.59 2.55
N GLY A 64 -13.21 7.00 1.30
CA GLY A 64 -12.43 8.05 0.66
C GLY A 64 -10.96 7.68 0.44
N VAL A 65 -10.70 6.41 0.15
CA VAL A 65 -9.37 5.89 -0.21
C VAL A 65 -9.16 5.90 -1.72
N ASP A 66 -7.92 5.71 -2.18
CA ASP A 66 -7.58 5.67 -3.62
C ASP A 66 -7.66 4.26 -4.18
N GLY A 67 -7.69 3.25 -3.31
CA GLY A 67 -7.72 1.85 -3.73
C GLY A 67 -7.75 0.88 -2.58
N VAL A 68 -7.46 -0.37 -2.91
CA VAL A 68 -7.46 -1.47 -1.94
C VAL A 68 -6.17 -2.29 -2.00
N GLU A 69 -5.81 -2.91 -0.89
CA GLU A 69 -4.94 -4.07 -0.83
C GLU A 69 -5.82 -5.31 -0.68
N SER A 70 -5.72 -6.27 -1.61
CA SER A 70 -6.64 -7.42 -1.62
C SER A 70 -5.93 -8.76 -1.73
N PRO A 71 -6.36 -9.77 -0.94
CA PRO A 71 -5.79 -11.11 -0.97
C PRO A 71 -6.28 -11.91 -2.20
N ILE A 72 -5.36 -12.18 -3.12
CA ILE A 72 -5.52 -13.06 -4.28
C ILE A 72 -4.59 -14.25 -4.06
N ARG A 73 -5.06 -15.20 -3.32
CA ARG A 73 -4.28 -16.34 -2.81
C ARG A 73 -5.22 -17.41 -2.29
N PRO A 74 -4.74 -18.62 -1.95
CA PRO A 74 -5.56 -19.62 -1.27
C PRO A 74 -6.29 -19.03 -0.06
N LYS A 75 -7.61 -19.24 0.00
CA LYS A 75 -8.52 -18.67 1.01
C LYS A 75 -8.53 -17.13 1.03
N GLY A 76 -8.25 -16.50 -0.11
CA GLY A 76 -8.39 -15.06 -0.32
C GLY A 76 -9.75 -14.69 -0.92
N HIS A 77 -9.86 -13.46 -1.46
CA HIS A 77 -11.05 -13.06 -2.22
C HIS A 77 -11.16 -13.82 -3.53
N ILE A 78 -10.00 -14.13 -4.13
CA ILE A 78 -9.89 -14.87 -5.38
C ILE A 78 -8.87 -15.98 -5.17
N GLU A 79 -9.28 -17.21 -5.46
CA GLU A 79 -8.38 -18.35 -5.51
C GLU A 79 -7.46 -18.23 -6.74
N PRO A 80 -6.18 -18.62 -6.67
CA PRO A 80 -5.25 -18.50 -7.79
C PRO A 80 -5.74 -19.15 -9.09
N GLU A 81 -6.52 -20.25 -8.98
CA GLU A 81 -7.09 -20.98 -10.11
C GLU A 81 -8.15 -20.18 -10.87
N LYS A 82 -8.74 -19.18 -10.23
CA LYS A 82 -9.82 -18.35 -10.79
C LYS A 82 -9.36 -16.96 -11.18
N VAL A 83 -8.07 -16.69 -11.07
CA VAL A 83 -7.54 -15.33 -11.22
C VAL A 83 -7.84 -14.72 -12.58
N GLU A 84 -7.79 -15.51 -13.66
CA GLU A 84 -7.98 -15.04 -15.03
C GLU A 84 -9.45 -14.62 -15.28
N ASP A 85 -10.41 -15.25 -14.58
CA ASP A 85 -11.83 -14.96 -14.69
C ASP A 85 -12.33 -13.92 -13.68
N GLU A 86 -11.88 -14.00 -12.44
CA GLU A 86 -12.45 -13.21 -11.34
C GLU A 86 -11.71 -11.89 -11.11
N LEU A 87 -10.37 -11.84 -11.30
CA LEU A 87 -9.62 -10.61 -11.09
C LEU A 87 -10.04 -9.46 -12.03
N PRO A 88 -10.34 -9.71 -13.34
CA PRO A 88 -10.88 -8.64 -14.19
C PRO A 88 -12.18 -8.05 -13.67
N ARG A 89 -13.09 -8.86 -13.10
CA ARG A 89 -14.34 -8.40 -12.52
C ARG A 89 -14.13 -7.53 -11.30
N PHE A 90 -13.19 -7.93 -10.43
CA PHE A 90 -12.86 -7.14 -9.25
C PHE A 90 -12.24 -5.79 -9.64
N ILE A 91 -11.29 -5.78 -10.58
CA ILE A 91 -10.70 -4.54 -11.10
C ILE A 91 -11.76 -3.63 -11.74
N GLU A 92 -12.72 -4.21 -12.46
CA GLU A 92 -13.83 -3.45 -13.04
C GLU A 92 -14.72 -2.81 -11.96
N ALA A 93 -15.07 -3.57 -10.90
CA ALA A 93 -15.84 -3.04 -9.77
C ALA A 93 -15.11 -1.86 -9.10
N LEU A 94 -13.79 -1.96 -8.89
CA LEU A 94 -12.97 -0.88 -8.36
C LEU A 94 -12.96 0.34 -9.30
N LYS A 95 -12.78 0.14 -10.60
CA LYS A 95 -12.76 1.23 -11.60
C LYS A 95 -14.08 1.98 -11.69
N LYS A 96 -15.22 1.32 -11.53
CA LYS A 96 -16.54 1.97 -11.46
C LYS A 96 -16.65 2.99 -10.33
N GLN A 97 -15.86 2.80 -9.28
CA GLN A 97 -15.77 3.70 -8.12
C GLN A 97 -14.54 4.63 -8.17
N ASN A 98 -13.82 4.70 -9.31
CA ASN A 98 -12.55 5.44 -9.47
C ASN A 98 -11.46 4.96 -8.52
N LEU A 99 -11.46 3.69 -8.15
CA LEU A 99 -10.48 3.04 -7.29
C LEU A 99 -9.55 2.13 -8.09
N GLU A 100 -8.41 1.78 -7.49
CA GLU A 100 -7.47 0.80 -8.04
C GLU A 100 -7.19 -0.34 -7.05
N MET A 101 -6.68 -1.47 -7.54
CA MET A 101 -5.98 -2.42 -6.70
C MET A 101 -4.56 -1.92 -6.50
N THR A 102 -4.34 -1.22 -5.40
CA THR A 102 -3.05 -0.59 -5.09
C THR A 102 -1.98 -1.63 -4.79
N ILE A 103 -2.35 -2.72 -4.09
CA ILE A 103 -1.48 -3.84 -3.75
C ILE A 103 -2.27 -5.14 -3.87
N LEU A 104 -1.71 -6.13 -4.56
CA LEU A 104 -2.21 -7.49 -4.57
C LEU A 104 -1.47 -8.30 -3.49
N THR A 105 -2.17 -8.85 -2.52
CA THR A 105 -1.56 -9.76 -1.53
C THR A 105 -1.64 -11.19 -2.03
N SER A 106 -0.50 -11.77 -2.36
CA SER A 106 -0.41 -13.08 -3.00
C SER A 106 -0.01 -14.23 -2.06
N GLY A 107 -0.10 -15.45 -2.57
CA GLY A 107 0.50 -16.66 -2.02
C GLY A 107 1.81 -17.04 -2.73
N ILE A 108 2.55 -16.07 -3.29
CA ILE A 108 3.67 -16.29 -4.20
C ILE A 108 4.98 -15.83 -3.55
N ASN A 109 5.98 -16.73 -3.52
CA ASN A 109 7.35 -16.41 -3.11
C ASN A 109 8.42 -17.05 -4.01
N GLU A 110 7.99 -17.75 -5.05
CA GLU A 110 8.88 -18.34 -6.07
C GLU A 110 8.14 -18.49 -7.40
N VAL A 111 8.86 -18.77 -8.46
CA VAL A 111 8.26 -19.14 -9.75
C VAL A 111 7.89 -20.60 -9.72
N SER A 112 6.62 -20.91 -9.53
CA SER A 112 6.13 -22.29 -9.46
C SER A 112 4.73 -22.42 -10.05
N GLN A 113 4.41 -23.63 -10.55
CA GLN A 113 3.07 -23.94 -11.02
C GLN A 113 2.09 -24.14 -9.86
N GLU A 114 2.56 -24.64 -8.73
CA GLU A 114 1.74 -24.83 -7.54
C GLU A 114 1.18 -23.50 -7.01
N GLN A 115 2.02 -22.44 -7.02
CA GLN A 115 1.60 -21.10 -6.65
C GLN A 115 0.90 -20.35 -7.78
N ARG A 116 0.81 -20.95 -8.98
CA ARG A 116 0.29 -20.33 -10.20
C ARG A 116 0.91 -18.96 -10.49
N THR A 117 2.20 -18.84 -10.23
CA THR A 117 2.93 -17.58 -10.22
C THR A 117 2.74 -16.79 -11.49
N GLU A 118 2.96 -17.40 -12.67
CA GLU A 118 2.84 -16.69 -13.93
C GLU A 118 1.40 -16.24 -14.22
N SER A 119 0.42 -17.14 -14.03
CA SER A 119 -0.99 -16.86 -14.27
C SER A 119 -1.47 -15.68 -13.41
N VAL A 120 -1.17 -15.71 -12.11
CA VAL A 120 -1.58 -14.64 -11.18
C VAL A 120 -0.90 -13.32 -11.52
N LEU A 121 0.43 -13.32 -11.67
CA LEU A 121 1.17 -12.07 -11.82
C LEU A 121 1.00 -11.45 -13.22
N ARG A 122 0.95 -12.26 -14.30
CA ARG A 122 0.69 -11.75 -15.65
C ARG A 122 -0.72 -11.18 -15.78
N THR A 123 -1.72 -11.85 -15.19
CA THR A 123 -3.10 -11.32 -15.17
C THR A 123 -3.17 -10.02 -14.40
N ALA A 124 -2.56 -9.95 -13.22
CA ALA A 124 -2.52 -8.73 -12.43
C ALA A 124 -1.84 -7.57 -13.15
N ALA A 125 -0.66 -7.80 -13.73
CA ALA A 125 0.09 -6.78 -14.49
C ALA A 125 -0.68 -6.29 -15.71
N LYS A 126 -1.30 -7.20 -16.48
CA LYS A 126 -2.14 -6.86 -17.65
C LYS A 126 -3.34 -5.96 -17.26
N LEU A 127 -3.87 -6.13 -16.06
CA LEU A 127 -4.97 -5.32 -15.53
C LEU A 127 -4.51 -4.00 -14.88
N GLY A 128 -3.20 -3.75 -14.85
CA GLY A 128 -2.61 -2.50 -14.36
C GLY A 128 -2.18 -2.51 -12.90
N VAL A 129 -2.23 -3.65 -12.22
CA VAL A 129 -1.69 -3.79 -10.85
C VAL A 129 -0.17 -3.65 -10.90
N LYS A 130 0.38 -2.72 -10.12
CA LYS A 130 1.80 -2.34 -10.19
C LYS A 130 2.68 -3.09 -9.21
N ARG A 131 2.11 -3.64 -8.14
CA ARG A 131 2.87 -4.29 -7.07
C ARG A 131 2.05 -5.36 -6.37
N PHE A 132 2.77 -6.34 -5.86
CA PHE A 132 2.15 -7.38 -5.04
C PHE A 132 2.98 -7.66 -3.79
N ARG A 133 2.30 -8.02 -2.70
CA ARG A 133 2.94 -8.55 -1.49
C ARG A 133 3.19 -10.04 -1.67
N MET A 134 4.43 -10.44 -1.46
CA MET A 134 4.87 -11.82 -1.52
C MET A 134 4.34 -12.65 -0.34
N LEU A 135 4.32 -13.97 -0.52
CA LEU A 135 4.24 -14.93 0.58
C LEU A 135 5.55 -14.90 1.38
N TYR A 136 5.47 -15.22 2.66
CA TYR A 136 6.62 -15.31 3.54
C TYR A 136 7.51 -16.52 3.25
N TYR A 137 8.80 -16.36 3.51
CA TYR A 137 9.69 -17.49 3.77
C TYR A 137 9.70 -17.77 5.28
N LYS A 138 9.98 -19.00 5.65
CA LYS A 138 10.11 -19.41 7.05
C LYS A 138 11.40 -20.17 7.27
N TYR A 139 12.00 -19.97 8.44
CA TYR A 139 13.15 -20.72 8.88
C TYR A 139 12.74 -22.06 9.50
N ASP A 140 13.48 -23.09 9.18
CA ASP A 140 13.58 -24.31 9.97
C ASP A 140 14.61 -24.05 11.07
N LEU A 141 14.15 -23.92 12.32
CA LEU A 141 15.01 -23.54 13.45
C LEU A 141 15.98 -24.66 13.87
N ASP A 142 15.83 -25.86 13.35
CA ASP A 142 16.73 -27.00 13.58
C ASP A 142 17.92 -26.99 12.58
N LYS A 143 17.95 -26.07 11.62
CA LYS A 143 18.99 -25.91 10.62
C LYS A 143 19.75 -24.58 10.74
N PRO A 144 20.97 -24.50 10.21
CA PRO A 144 21.72 -23.25 10.20
C PRO A 144 20.97 -22.13 9.46
N ILE A 145 20.64 -21.06 10.16
CA ILE A 145 19.82 -19.95 9.66
C ILE A 145 20.44 -19.29 8.42
N TRP A 146 21.75 -19.04 8.48
CA TRP A 146 22.44 -18.35 7.38
C TRP A 146 22.46 -19.15 6.07
N ALA A 147 22.54 -20.49 6.16
CA ALA A 147 22.48 -21.37 4.99
C ALA A 147 21.12 -21.26 4.29
N GLN A 148 20.02 -21.27 5.05
CA GLN A 148 18.66 -21.14 4.51
C GLN A 148 18.43 -19.80 3.82
N LEU A 149 19.04 -18.72 4.32
CA LEU A 149 19.00 -17.43 3.66
C LEU A 149 19.66 -17.50 2.26
N GLN A 150 20.78 -18.23 2.15
CA GLN A 150 21.44 -18.43 0.85
C GLN A 150 20.62 -19.34 -0.09
N GLU A 151 19.91 -20.32 0.42
CA GLU A 151 19.04 -21.23 -0.36
C GLU A 151 17.85 -20.51 -0.99
N VAL A 152 17.39 -19.40 -0.40
CA VAL A 152 16.29 -18.57 -0.95
C VAL A 152 16.74 -17.73 -2.15
N LYS A 153 18.00 -17.32 -2.22
CA LYS A 153 18.52 -16.40 -3.25
C LYS A 153 18.18 -16.79 -4.69
N PRO A 154 18.43 -18.02 -5.18
CA PRO A 154 18.12 -18.35 -6.57
C PRO A 154 16.61 -18.26 -6.87
N ARG A 155 15.75 -18.73 -5.96
CA ARG A 155 14.29 -18.66 -6.14
C ARG A 155 13.79 -17.21 -6.16
N LEU A 156 14.34 -16.37 -5.28
CA LEU A 156 14.05 -14.95 -5.25
C LEU A 156 14.50 -14.24 -6.53
N LYS A 157 15.70 -14.58 -7.02
CA LYS A 157 16.23 -14.02 -8.27
C LYS A 157 15.32 -14.33 -9.45
N ASP A 158 14.91 -15.61 -9.61
CA ASP A 158 14.03 -16.03 -10.69
C ASP A 158 12.67 -15.29 -10.64
N LEU A 159 12.11 -15.14 -9.44
CA LEU A 159 10.87 -14.38 -9.26
C LEU A 159 11.03 -12.90 -9.61
N ILE A 160 12.10 -12.26 -9.15
CA ILE A 160 12.38 -10.86 -9.47
C ILE A 160 12.58 -10.68 -10.99
N GLN A 161 13.29 -11.58 -11.66
CA GLN A 161 13.47 -11.54 -13.10
C GLN A 161 12.13 -11.63 -13.84
N LEU A 162 11.27 -12.59 -13.49
CA LEU A 162 9.92 -12.69 -14.04
C LEU A 162 9.13 -11.39 -13.82
N CYS A 163 9.20 -10.84 -12.61
CA CYS A 163 8.49 -9.61 -12.26
C CYS A 163 8.95 -8.40 -13.10
N GLN A 164 10.24 -8.32 -13.43
CA GLN A 164 10.78 -7.29 -14.33
C GLN A 164 10.24 -7.44 -15.75
N GLU A 165 10.20 -8.67 -16.27
CA GLU A 165 9.68 -8.97 -17.60
C GLU A 165 8.23 -8.54 -17.77
N ILE A 166 7.40 -8.74 -16.75
CA ILE A 166 5.95 -8.45 -16.80
C ILE A 166 5.58 -7.08 -16.25
N GLY A 167 6.52 -6.36 -15.64
CA GLY A 167 6.29 -5.00 -15.15
C GLY A 167 5.48 -4.90 -13.85
N ILE A 168 5.65 -5.86 -12.92
CA ILE A 168 5.04 -5.85 -11.58
C ILE A 168 6.11 -5.93 -10.50
N GLN A 169 5.99 -5.14 -9.42
CA GLN A 169 6.99 -5.09 -8.36
C GLN A 169 6.67 -6.04 -7.21
N PRO A 170 7.57 -6.98 -6.85
CA PRO A 170 7.47 -7.78 -5.65
C PRO A 170 7.80 -6.96 -4.41
N LEU A 171 6.96 -7.07 -3.39
CA LEU A 171 7.14 -6.45 -2.08
C LEU A 171 7.20 -7.53 -1.00
N PHE A 172 8.19 -7.46 -0.11
CA PHE A 172 8.32 -8.36 1.01
C PHE A 172 7.90 -7.68 2.31
N GLN A 173 6.98 -8.30 3.07
CA GLN A 173 6.56 -7.77 4.36
C GLN A 173 7.47 -8.27 5.48
N ASN A 174 8.05 -7.36 6.26
CA ASN A 174 8.63 -7.71 7.55
C ASN A 174 7.51 -8.14 8.50
N HIS A 175 7.43 -9.43 8.80
CA HIS A 175 6.34 -9.98 9.62
C HIS A 175 6.88 -10.58 10.91
N SER A 176 6.29 -10.22 12.05
CA SER A 176 6.66 -10.78 13.36
C SER A 176 6.33 -12.27 13.46
N GLY A 177 7.17 -13.01 14.14
CA GLY A 177 6.99 -14.42 14.40
C GLY A 177 8.31 -15.16 14.55
N LYS A 178 8.28 -16.23 15.31
CA LYS A 178 9.48 -16.98 15.76
C LYS A 178 10.37 -17.52 14.62
N ASP A 179 9.80 -17.71 13.45
CA ASP A 179 10.41 -18.41 12.32
C ASP A 179 10.29 -17.66 10.98
N TYR A 180 9.89 -16.37 10.98
CA TYR A 180 9.71 -15.62 9.75
C TYR A 180 11.02 -14.96 9.28
N PHE A 181 11.32 -15.14 7.99
CA PHE A 181 12.23 -14.21 7.31
C PHE A 181 11.68 -12.79 7.42
N GLY A 182 12.56 -11.83 7.66
CA GLY A 182 12.18 -10.43 7.79
C GLY A 182 11.60 -10.05 9.14
N ALA A 183 11.45 -10.98 10.11
CA ALA A 183 11.13 -10.62 11.48
C ALA A 183 12.24 -9.72 12.07
N PRO A 184 13.51 -10.11 12.04
CA PRO A 184 14.61 -9.22 12.44
C PRO A 184 14.96 -8.17 11.39
N ILE A 185 14.33 -8.15 10.22
CA ILE A 185 14.54 -7.23 9.07
C ILE A 185 15.93 -7.36 8.42
N TRP A 186 17.00 -7.43 9.19
CA TRP A 186 18.39 -7.47 8.70
C TRP A 186 18.68 -8.64 7.78
N ASP A 187 18.05 -9.77 8.01
CA ASP A 187 18.18 -11.00 7.24
C ASP A 187 17.71 -10.79 5.79
N ILE A 188 16.45 -10.45 5.59
CA ILE A 188 15.91 -10.23 4.24
C ILE A 188 16.48 -8.97 3.58
N TYR A 189 16.81 -7.93 4.37
CA TYR A 189 17.46 -6.75 3.83
C TYR A 189 18.84 -7.06 3.27
N SER A 190 19.57 -8.02 3.85
CA SER A 190 20.86 -8.45 3.30
C SER A 190 20.76 -9.02 1.88
N LEU A 191 19.60 -9.58 1.51
CA LEU A 191 19.29 -10.00 0.13
C LEU A 191 18.74 -8.85 -0.71
N MET A 192 17.87 -8.03 -0.12
CA MET A 192 17.17 -6.96 -0.83
C MET A 192 18.10 -5.89 -1.36
N GLN A 193 19.14 -5.53 -0.61
CA GLN A 193 20.14 -4.54 -1.03
C GLN A 193 20.95 -4.94 -2.27
N GLU A 194 20.86 -6.21 -2.71
CA GLU A 194 21.48 -6.68 -3.96
C GLU A 194 20.69 -6.22 -5.21
N TYR A 195 19.48 -5.66 -5.02
CA TYR A 195 18.57 -5.23 -6.08
C TYR A 195 18.24 -3.74 -5.96
N PRO A 196 18.02 -3.04 -7.07
CA PRO A 196 17.41 -1.71 -7.03
C PRO A 196 16.02 -1.76 -6.36
N ALA A 197 15.66 -0.71 -5.65
CA ALA A 197 14.39 -0.63 -4.94
C ALA A 197 13.15 -0.81 -5.84
N GLN A 198 13.25 -0.42 -7.12
CA GLN A 198 12.18 -0.61 -8.10
C GLN A 198 11.96 -2.09 -8.48
N GLN A 199 12.96 -2.94 -8.26
CA GLN A 199 12.90 -4.36 -8.58
C GLN A 199 12.45 -5.22 -7.40
N PHE A 200 12.86 -4.86 -6.17
CA PHE A 200 12.49 -5.56 -4.95
C PHE A 200 12.50 -4.61 -3.76
N SER A 201 11.40 -4.53 -3.04
CA SER A 201 11.22 -3.60 -1.92
C SER A 201 10.42 -4.22 -0.77
N PHE A 202 10.35 -3.48 0.34
CA PHE A 202 9.45 -3.80 1.45
C PHE A 202 8.04 -3.24 1.23
N CYS A 203 7.03 -4.01 1.65
CA CYS A 203 5.88 -3.43 2.31
C CYS A 203 6.23 -3.36 3.81
N TYR A 204 6.80 -2.20 4.20
CA TYR A 204 7.32 -2.01 5.54
C TYR A 204 6.16 -1.84 6.53
N ASP A 205 6.08 -2.77 7.47
CA ASP A 205 5.02 -2.83 8.47
C ASP A 205 5.57 -2.36 9.82
N ILE A 206 5.17 -1.16 10.24
CA ILE A 206 5.65 -0.57 11.49
C ILE A 206 5.18 -1.34 12.73
N TYR A 207 4.00 -1.97 12.68
CA TYR A 207 3.53 -2.85 13.75
C TYR A 207 4.54 -3.98 14.01
N HIS A 208 4.87 -4.73 12.94
CA HIS A 208 5.79 -5.85 13.05
C HIS A 208 7.21 -5.42 13.42
N ALA A 209 7.67 -4.29 12.87
CA ALA A 209 8.96 -3.72 13.25
C ALA A 209 9.00 -3.32 14.73
N THR A 210 7.87 -2.85 15.30
CA THR A 210 7.78 -2.49 16.72
C THR A 210 7.67 -3.74 17.61
N VAL A 211 6.93 -4.77 17.18
CA VAL A 211 6.82 -6.05 17.90
C VAL A 211 8.19 -6.70 18.07
N GLU A 212 8.97 -6.81 17.00
CA GLU A 212 10.26 -7.51 17.00
C GLU A 212 11.41 -6.62 17.49
N GLY A 213 11.39 -5.34 17.12
CA GLY A 213 12.48 -4.41 17.39
C GLY A 213 12.28 -3.56 18.65
N GLY A 214 11.08 -3.45 19.20
CA GLY A 214 10.79 -2.57 20.33
C GLY A 214 11.33 -1.17 20.09
N MET A 215 12.21 -0.68 20.97
CA MET A 215 12.86 0.63 20.85
C MET A 215 13.75 0.78 19.60
N GLN A 216 14.12 -0.33 18.94
CA GLN A 216 15.04 -0.35 17.81
C GLN A 216 14.32 -0.07 16.46
N TRP A 217 12.98 0.01 16.42
CA TRP A 217 12.26 0.24 15.16
C TRP A 217 12.77 1.44 14.33
N PRO A 218 13.26 2.59 14.93
CA PRO A 218 13.77 3.70 14.13
C PRO A 218 15.03 3.33 13.35
N LEU A 219 15.88 2.45 13.92
CA LEU A 219 17.08 1.95 13.23
C LEU A 219 16.70 1.05 12.06
N SER A 220 15.76 0.12 12.25
CA SER A 220 15.22 -0.72 11.17
C SER A 220 14.59 0.11 10.06
N ALA A 221 13.80 1.12 10.43
CA ALA A 221 13.20 2.04 9.48
C ALA A 221 14.25 2.85 8.70
N ALA A 222 15.30 3.34 9.39
CA ALA A 222 16.38 4.07 8.74
C ALA A 222 17.20 3.19 7.80
N LEU A 223 17.48 1.94 8.20
CA LEU A 223 18.21 0.96 7.40
C LEU A 223 17.52 0.66 6.07
N THR A 224 16.18 0.51 6.08
CA THR A 224 15.41 0.02 4.94
C THR A 224 14.74 1.11 4.10
N ALA A 225 14.89 2.37 4.48
CA ALA A 225 14.10 3.47 3.93
C ALA A 225 14.17 3.61 2.40
N ASP A 226 15.32 3.33 1.80
CA ASP A 226 15.50 3.42 0.34
C ASP A 226 14.79 2.28 -0.42
N HIS A 227 14.30 1.25 0.33
CA HIS A 227 13.57 0.11 -0.21
C HIS A 227 12.11 0.05 0.27
N TRP A 228 11.49 1.17 0.62
CA TRP A 228 10.06 1.20 0.95
C TRP A 228 9.20 1.29 -0.32
N GLY A 229 8.65 0.17 -0.75
CA GLY A 229 7.69 0.10 -1.87
C GLY A 229 6.24 0.33 -1.45
N ALA A 230 5.90 0.03 -0.21
CA ALA A 230 4.65 0.34 0.46
C ALA A 230 4.85 0.45 1.98
N ILE A 231 3.96 1.16 2.66
CA ILE A 231 3.97 1.27 4.12
C ILE A 231 2.66 0.70 4.66
N TYR A 232 2.76 -0.09 5.73
CA TYR A 232 1.61 -0.64 6.43
C TYR A 232 1.48 -0.05 7.82
N PHE A 233 0.27 0.42 8.14
CA PHE A 233 -0.10 0.87 9.48
C PHE A 233 -1.13 -0.05 10.10
N LYS A 234 -0.87 -0.49 11.30
CA LYS A 234 -1.76 -1.14 12.26
C LYS A 234 -1.13 -0.99 13.63
N ASP A 235 -1.87 -1.28 14.70
CA ASP A 235 -1.40 -1.09 16.07
C ASP A 235 -1.67 -2.29 16.95
N PHE A 236 -0.99 -2.38 18.10
CA PHE A 236 -1.13 -3.48 19.04
C PHE A 236 -0.87 -3.04 20.48
N GLN A 237 -1.38 -3.84 21.39
CA GLN A 237 -1.05 -3.78 22.81
C GLN A 237 -0.45 -5.12 23.26
N TRP A 238 0.41 -5.08 24.27
CA TRP A 238 0.92 -6.29 24.88
C TRP A 238 -0.12 -6.86 25.86
N ASN A 239 -0.52 -8.11 25.63
CA ASN A 239 -1.24 -8.92 26.59
C ASN A 239 -0.28 -10.02 27.08
N GLY A 240 0.38 -9.77 28.20
CA GLY A 240 1.50 -10.58 28.65
C GLY A 240 2.65 -10.53 27.62
N ARG A 241 2.92 -11.68 26.97
CA ARG A 241 3.96 -11.82 25.92
C ARG A 241 3.39 -11.86 24.51
N LYS A 242 2.09 -11.64 24.35
CA LYS A 242 1.40 -11.68 23.07
C LYS A 242 1.07 -10.26 22.61
N ALA A 243 1.47 -9.94 21.40
CA ALA A 243 1.02 -8.73 20.73
C ALA A 243 -0.41 -8.96 20.20
N GLU A 244 -1.37 -8.19 20.67
CA GLU A 244 -2.77 -8.24 20.27
C GLU A 244 -3.14 -6.96 19.54
N GLY A 245 -3.71 -7.08 18.34
CA GLY A 245 -4.12 -5.93 17.54
C GLY A 245 -5.13 -5.05 18.29
N CYS A 246 -4.98 -3.75 18.15
CA CYS A 246 -5.88 -2.75 18.69
C CYS A 246 -6.09 -1.59 17.70
N PRO A 247 -7.04 -0.67 17.97
CA PRO A 247 -7.21 0.52 17.16
C PRO A 247 -5.93 1.35 17.03
N LEU A 248 -5.70 1.89 15.84
CA LEU A 248 -4.54 2.73 15.58
C LEU A 248 -4.48 3.92 16.56
N GLY A 249 -3.32 4.17 17.14
CA GLY A 249 -3.08 5.21 18.12
C GLY A 249 -3.45 4.84 19.56
N GLN A 250 -3.91 3.62 19.81
CA GLN A 250 -4.22 3.12 21.16
C GLN A 250 -3.19 2.09 21.65
N GLY A 251 -2.17 1.82 20.86
CA GLY A 251 -1.18 0.78 21.15
C GLY A 251 0.25 1.29 21.25
N GLN A 252 1.17 0.48 20.75
CA GLN A 252 2.61 0.65 20.86
C GLN A 252 3.24 1.31 19.63
N VAL A 253 2.52 1.43 18.52
CA VAL A 253 3.04 2.05 17.30
C VAL A 253 3.12 3.56 17.48
N SER A 254 4.34 4.10 17.32
CA SER A 254 4.60 5.51 17.54
C SER A 254 4.15 6.38 16.35
N PRO A 255 3.47 7.52 16.57
CA PRO A 255 3.20 8.51 15.54
C PRO A 255 4.48 9.12 14.94
N ASP A 256 5.63 8.97 15.61
CA ASP A 256 6.92 9.44 15.08
C ASP A 256 7.33 8.73 13.79
N PHE A 257 6.78 7.54 13.52
CA PHE A 257 6.99 6.88 12.24
C PHE A 257 6.36 7.67 11.07
N ALA A 258 5.16 8.21 11.28
CA ALA A 258 4.52 9.09 10.28
C ALA A 258 5.37 10.36 10.04
N LYS A 259 5.90 10.97 11.10
CA LYS A 259 6.84 12.11 10.99
C LYS A 259 8.10 11.73 10.22
N LEU A 260 8.62 10.51 10.41
CA LEU A 260 9.77 10.00 9.67
C LEU A 260 9.47 9.87 8.18
N LEU A 261 8.29 9.35 7.79
CA LEU A 261 7.85 9.28 6.39
C LEU A 261 7.81 10.66 5.74
N LEU A 262 7.20 11.64 6.41
CA LEU A 262 7.13 13.03 5.94
C LEU A 262 8.53 13.64 5.78
N LYS A 263 9.39 13.49 6.78
CA LYS A 263 10.77 14.00 6.75
C LYS A 263 11.58 13.41 5.59
N ARG A 264 11.33 12.15 5.23
CA ARG A 264 12.00 11.47 4.12
C ARG A 264 11.35 11.72 2.76
N GLY A 265 10.23 12.43 2.71
CA GLY A 265 9.50 12.70 1.46
C GLY A 265 8.93 11.42 0.84
N TYR A 266 8.50 10.45 1.64
CA TYR A 266 7.91 9.21 1.13
C TYR A 266 6.60 9.49 0.40
N THR A 267 6.50 9.08 -0.86
CA THR A 267 5.33 9.29 -1.74
C THR A 267 4.66 7.99 -2.20
N GLY A 268 5.18 6.85 -1.78
CA GLY A 268 4.60 5.53 -2.09
C GLY A 268 3.24 5.29 -1.40
N PRO A 269 2.58 4.17 -1.70
CA PRO A 269 1.28 3.84 -1.12
C PRO A 269 1.37 3.53 0.37
N ILE A 270 0.29 3.85 1.07
CA ILE A 270 0.09 3.54 2.48
C ILE A 270 -1.17 2.69 2.63
N SER A 271 -1.05 1.53 3.27
CA SER A 271 -2.16 0.61 3.54
C SER A 271 -2.47 0.55 5.03
N LEU A 272 -3.74 0.73 5.37
CA LEU A 272 -4.24 0.57 6.73
C LEU A 272 -4.75 -0.86 6.93
N HIS A 273 -4.33 -1.50 8.01
CA HIS A 273 -4.72 -2.87 8.34
C HIS A 273 -5.55 -2.90 9.64
N VAL A 274 -6.86 -3.06 9.52
CA VAL A 274 -7.76 -3.24 10.66
C VAL A 274 -7.96 -4.74 10.89
N GLU A 275 -7.02 -5.38 11.61
CA GLU A 275 -7.02 -6.83 11.83
C GLU A 275 -7.40 -7.25 13.26
N TYR A 276 -7.74 -6.31 14.14
CA TYR A 276 -8.14 -6.57 15.53
C TYR A 276 -9.62 -6.94 15.67
N LEU A 277 -10.45 -6.68 14.68
CA LEU A 277 -11.84 -7.12 14.61
C LEU A 277 -11.94 -8.52 14.00
N LYS A 278 -12.90 -9.28 14.47
CA LYS A 278 -13.21 -10.63 13.98
C LYS A 278 -14.70 -10.72 13.67
N GLY A 279 -15.06 -11.64 12.80
CA GLY A 279 -16.44 -11.91 12.45
C GLY A 279 -16.62 -12.06 10.94
N ASP A 280 -17.83 -12.42 10.52
CA ASP A 280 -18.19 -12.55 9.12
C ASP A 280 -18.75 -11.21 8.62
N ALA A 281 -18.12 -10.64 7.61
CA ALA A 281 -18.54 -9.36 7.00
C ALA A 281 -19.95 -9.43 6.34
N LYS A 282 -20.51 -10.64 6.14
CA LYS A 282 -21.88 -10.82 5.69
C LYS A 282 -22.92 -10.49 6.78
N ASP A 283 -22.51 -10.50 8.04
CA ASP A 283 -23.34 -10.00 9.13
C ASP A 283 -23.34 -8.46 9.10
N PRO A 284 -24.50 -7.80 8.92
CA PRO A 284 -24.57 -6.34 8.87
C PRO A 284 -24.04 -5.64 10.13
N ALA A 285 -24.15 -6.25 11.30
CA ALA A 285 -23.64 -5.69 12.53
C ALA A 285 -22.09 -5.74 12.56
N VAL A 286 -21.49 -6.83 12.08
CA VAL A 286 -20.04 -6.98 11.96
C VAL A 286 -19.51 -6.01 10.89
N LEU A 287 -20.16 -5.93 9.73
CA LEU A 287 -19.79 -5.01 8.66
C LEU A 287 -19.81 -3.55 9.12
N LYS A 288 -20.83 -3.18 9.93
CA LYS A 288 -20.89 -1.85 10.56
C LYS A 288 -19.69 -1.59 11.47
N GLN A 289 -19.29 -2.57 12.29
CA GLN A 289 -18.12 -2.45 13.16
C GLN A 289 -16.82 -2.27 12.34
N PHE A 290 -16.66 -3.03 11.25
CA PHE A 290 -15.50 -2.87 10.36
C PHE A 290 -15.46 -1.47 9.75
N ARG A 291 -16.60 -0.96 9.27
CA ARG A 291 -16.71 0.40 8.71
C ARG A 291 -16.31 1.45 9.75
N GLU A 292 -16.89 1.42 10.94
CA GLU A 292 -16.61 2.37 12.03
C GLU A 292 -15.13 2.34 12.44
N ALA A 293 -14.55 1.15 12.51
CA ALA A 293 -13.13 0.97 12.83
C ALA A 293 -12.21 1.60 11.77
N HIS A 294 -12.49 1.38 10.48
CA HIS A 294 -11.70 1.99 9.41
C HIS A 294 -11.82 3.51 9.42
N VAL A 295 -13.03 4.06 9.56
CA VAL A 295 -13.24 5.51 9.64
C VAL A 295 -12.41 6.12 10.76
N ARG A 296 -12.45 5.50 11.96
CA ARG A 296 -11.68 5.94 13.11
C ARG A 296 -10.18 5.87 12.88
N ASP A 297 -9.68 4.73 12.42
CA ASP A 297 -8.25 4.50 12.27
C ASP A 297 -7.67 5.33 11.09
N PHE A 298 -8.46 5.57 10.03
CA PHE A 298 -8.08 6.53 8.98
C PHE A 298 -8.02 7.95 9.49
N ALA A 299 -8.91 8.37 10.40
CA ALA A 299 -8.84 9.69 11.01
C ALA A 299 -7.53 9.88 11.80
N VAL A 300 -7.14 8.86 12.59
CA VAL A 300 -5.86 8.86 13.30
C VAL A 300 -4.68 8.89 12.33
N LEU A 301 -4.68 8.06 11.29
CA LEU A 301 -3.61 8.05 10.29
C LEU A 301 -3.48 9.40 9.58
N LYS A 302 -4.60 9.99 9.16
CA LYS A 302 -4.62 11.32 8.52
C LYS A 302 -4.04 12.39 9.46
N GLN A 303 -4.42 12.36 10.74
CA GLN A 303 -3.87 13.26 11.75
C GLN A 303 -2.34 13.08 11.89
N TRP A 304 -1.84 11.85 11.98
CA TRP A 304 -0.42 11.57 12.09
C TRP A 304 0.38 12.04 10.86
N MET A 305 -0.22 11.92 9.68
CA MET A 305 0.37 12.34 8.40
C MET A 305 0.14 13.82 8.05
N GLY A 306 -0.58 14.57 8.90
CA GLY A 306 -0.89 15.97 8.61
C GLY A 306 -1.77 16.19 7.37
N TRP A 307 -2.66 15.24 7.07
CA TRP A 307 -3.60 15.30 5.93
C TRP A 307 -5.01 15.79 6.34
N ALA A 308 -5.18 16.26 7.52
CA ALA A 308 -6.45 16.76 8.05
C ALA A 308 -6.73 18.20 7.61
#